data_15630738a0c9dc51269251f9b9f9596f
#
_entry.id   15630738a0c9dc51269251f9b9f9596f
#
_cell.length_a   1.000
_cell.length_b   1.000
_cell.length_c   1.000
_cell.angle_alpha   90.00
_cell.angle_beta   90.00
_cell.angle_gamma   90.00
#
_symmetry.space_group_name_H-M   'P 1'
#
loop_
_entity.id
_entity.type
_entity.pdbx_description
1 polymer ?
#
loop_
_entity_poly.entity_id
_entity_poly.type
_entity_poly.pdbx_seq_one_letter_code
_entity_poly.pdbx_strand_id
1 'polypeptide(L)'
;MDNSVSKHYEQMKWIIAKAELLDNHKRGSLSYQKPKSSSTFDMHERVSGLHLGLRSANLPDIVSWLKSIKVDMYEFNHSEDKIQSSSLPDIGMHWDEYECEPMSATVHTVLEFMQQHRDRTPVVLKNEYWYHQKLAQRTIEKLDDLSKDDLLILSVPFYSNFKNHGFVNKILSTCTEIGVPVLLDIIWLPLTKEVIKLAHTDCVEVVTHSMSKMLPMAGMKGGFAYWKKPVSKEQSLYPLGNKLIYNICKRYLDEFGYHYVRDRFIPYQNKWCKIFGIDTHDLCYVGSIPKGHWLETENLHVHDFNIDNKLFNLVPYMENDIVLTRFLHDN
;
A
#
# COMPACT_ATOMS: atom_id res chain seq x y z
N MET A 1 13.13 -37.67 -13.73
CA MET A 1 12.26 -36.49 -13.78
C MET A 1 11.44 -36.58 -15.05
N ASP A 2 10.12 -36.45 -14.93
CA ASP A 2 9.20 -36.59 -16.05
C ASP A 2 9.45 -35.43 -17.05
N ASN A 3 9.58 -35.77 -18.35
CA ASN A 3 9.86 -34.79 -19.43
C ASN A 3 8.83 -33.66 -19.50
N SER A 4 7.64 -33.85 -18.98
CA SER A 4 6.57 -32.82 -18.93
C SER A 4 6.89 -31.73 -17.90
N VAL A 5 7.45 -32.08 -16.75
CA VAL A 5 7.86 -31.14 -15.69
C VAL A 5 9.04 -30.30 -16.13
N SER A 6 10.02 -30.92 -16.81
CA SER A 6 11.18 -30.20 -17.34
C SER A 6 10.78 -29.16 -18.40
N LYS A 7 9.89 -29.51 -19.31
CA LYS A 7 9.41 -28.61 -20.37
C LYS A 7 8.61 -27.44 -19.82
N HIS A 8 7.79 -27.69 -18.80
CA HIS A 8 7.03 -26.64 -18.12
C HIS A 8 7.96 -25.66 -17.38
N TYR A 9 8.98 -26.19 -16.71
CA TYR A 9 9.99 -25.40 -16.01
C TYR A 9 10.77 -24.46 -16.93
N GLU A 10 11.22 -24.94 -18.10
CA GLU A 10 11.92 -24.12 -19.08
C GLU A 10 11.00 -23.04 -19.69
N GLN A 11 9.75 -23.37 -19.91
CA GLN A 11 8.75 -22.41 -20.40
C GLN A 11 8.51 -21.30 -19.36
N MET A 12 8.48 -21.64 -18.08
CA MET A 12 8.33 -20.69 -16.99
C MET A 12 9.56 -19.77 -16.85
N LYS A 13 10.77 -20.31 -16.95
CA LYS A 13 12.01 -19.50 -17.00
C LYS A 13 11.97 -18.46 -18.13
N TRP A 14 11.53 -18.90 -19.32
CA TRP A 14 11.41 -17.99 -20.46
C TRP A 14 10.39 -16.87 -20.21
N ILE A 15 9.22 -17.16 -19.61
CA ILE A 15 8.20 -16.17 -19.25
C ILE A 15 8.77 -15.17 -18.24
N ILE A 16 9.48 -15.66 -17.22
CA ILE A 16 10.14 -14.81 -16.22
C ILE A 16 11.16 -13.89 -16.87
N ALA A 17 12.08 -14.43 -17.65
CA ALA A 17 13.12 -13.66 -18.32
C ALA A 17 12.52 -12.60 -19.27
N LYS A 18 11.42 -12.91 -19.96
CA LYS A 18 10.73 -11.97 -20.84
C LYS A 18 10.02 -10.85 -20.06
N ALA A 19 9.40 -11.16 -18.93
CA ALA A 19 8.78 -10.16 -18.07
C ALA A 19 9.83 -9.21 -17.48
N GLU A 20 11.00 -9.72 -17.10
CA GLU A 20 12.14 -8.94 -16.63
C GLU A 20 12.72 -8.01 -17.69
N LEU A 21 12.86 -8.50 -18.93
CA LEU A 21 13.29 -7.68 -20.06
C LEU A 21 12.33 -6.53 -20.32
N LEU A 22 11.03 -6.76 -20.25
CA LEU A 22 10.00 -5.74 -20.42
C LEU A 22 10.00 -4.73 -19.26
N ASP A 23 10.18 -5.18 -18.04
CA ASP A 23 10.28 -4.29 -16.87
C ASP A 23 11.56 -3.45 -16.92
N ASN A 24 12.69 -4.04 -17.28
CA ASN A 24 13.96 -3.32 -17.50
C ASN A 24 13.88 -2.33 -18.66
N HIS A 25 13.14 -2.62 -19.72
CA HIS A 25 12.95 -1.69 -20.84
C HIS A 25 12.07 -0.50 -20.45
N LYS A 26 11.03 -0.72 -19.67
CA LYS A 26 10.21 0.36 -19.08
C LYS A 26 11.01 1.23 -18.09
N ARG A 27 11.97 0.65 -17.36
CA ARG A 27 12.87 1.38 -16.45
C ARG A 27 13.97 2.14 -17.16
N GLY A 28 14.45 1.67 -18.29
CA GLY A 28 15.50 2.31 -19.09
C GLY A 28 15.12 3.67 -19.67
N SER A 29 13.83 4.02 -19.72
CA SER A 29 13.36 5.35 -20.09
C SER A 29 13.47 6.40 -18.99
N LEU A 30 13.72 5.97 -17.75
CA LEU A 30 14.06 6.82 -16.62
C LEU A 30 15.49 6.44 -16.22
N SER A 31 16.45 7.26 -16.61
CA SER A 31 17.89 7.07 -16.38
C SER A 31 18.23 6.87 -14.90
N TYR A 32 17.96 5.68 -14.39
CA TYR A 32 18.38 5.26 -13.07
C TYR A 32 19.72 4.54 -13.21
N GLN A 33 20.80 5.31 -13.09
CA GLN A 33 22.12 4.71 -12.91
C GLN A 33 22.13 4.03 -11.55
N LYS A 34 22.29 2.72 -11.57
CA LYS A 34 22.49 1.88 -10.40
C LYS A 34 23.63 2.43 -9.55
N PRO A 35 23.45 2.88 -8.30
CA PRO A 35 24.55 3.28 -7.46
C PRO A 35 25.47 2.07 -7.22
N LYS A 36 26.76 2.23 -7.42
CA LYS A 36 27.74 1.19 -7.10
C LYS A 36 27.82 1.03 -5.59
N SER A 37 27.34 -0.13 -5.12
CA SER A 37 27.63 -0.80 -3.85
C SER A 37 27.73 0.00 -2.55
N SER A 38 26.69 -0.09 -1.73
CA SER A 38 26.83 -0.27 -0.28
C SER A 38 25.74 -1.24 0.20
N SER A 39 26.10 -2.13 1.12
CA SER A 39 25.24 -3.22 1.60
C SER A 39 23.93 -2.77 2.27
N THR A 40 23.89 -1.55 2.77
CA THR A 40 22.70 -0.90 3.32
C THR A 40 21.76 -0.38 2.22
N PHE A 41 22.28 0.01 1.08
CA PHE A 41 21.50 0.47 -0.06
C PHE A 41 20.82 -0.69 -0.79
N ASP A 42 21.44 -1.86 -0.83
CA ASP A 42 20.86 -3.09 -1.42
C ASP A 42 19.61 -3.56 -0.69
N MET A 43 19.55 -3.44 0.64
CA MET A 43 18.32 -3.72 1.40
C MET A 43 17.24 -2.69 1.09
N HIS A 44 17.60 -1.41 0.96
CA HIS A 44 16.67 -0.35 0.55
C HIS A 44 16.18 -0.52 -0.89
N GLU A 45 17.03 -0.95 -1.81
CA GLU A 45 16.61 -1.25 -3.19
C GLU A 45 15.72 -2.49 -3.27
N ARG A 46 15.96 -3.50 -2.46
CA ARG A 46 15.10 -4.70 -2.39
C ARG A 46 13.73 -4.34 -1.82
N VAL A 47 13.68 -3.56 -0.76
CA VAL A 47 12.41 -3.09 -0.18
C VAL A 47 11.75 -2.04 -1.07
N SER A 48 12.51 -1.13 -1.70
CA SER A 48 11.96 -0.19 -2.69
C SER A 48 11.63 -0.88 -4.01
N GLY A 49 12.33 -1.96 -4.36
CA GLY A 49 11.97 -2.85 -5.46
C GLY A 49 10.61 -3.51 -5.24
N LEU A 50 10.30 -3.90 -4.01
CA LEU A 50 8.97 -4.34 -3.62
C LEU A 50 7.95 -3.23 -3.76
N HIS A 51 8.27 -2.03 -3.29
CA HIS A 51 7.45 -0.86 -3.52
C HIS A 51 7.28 -0.53 -5.00
N LEU A 52 8.30 -0.75 -5.80
CA LEU A 52 8.23 -0.59 -7.25
C LEU A 52 7.40 -1.71 -7.89
N GLY A 53 7.49 -2.94 -7.38
CA GLY A 53 6.70 -4.07 -7.84
C GLY A 53 5.24 -3.99 -7.43
N LEU A 54 4.95 -3.35 -6.31
CA LEU A 54 3.60 -3.04 -5.84
C LEU A 54 3.17 -1.61 -6.24
N ARG A 55 3.74 -1.06 -7.31
CA ARG A 55 3.15 0.12 -7.96
C ARG A 55 1.71 -0.21 -8.29
N SER A 56 0.87 0.79 -8.13
CA SER A 56 -0.42 0.78 -8.78
C SER A 56 -0.24 0.27 -10.18
N ALA A 57 -0.90 -0.81 -10.51
CA ALA A 57 -0.83 -1.34 -11.85
C ALA A 57 -1.35 -0.29 -12.81
N ASN A 58 -0.67 -0.15 -13.93
CA ASN A 58 -1.09 0.69 -15.02
C ASN A 58 -2.32 0.07 -15.69
N LEU A 59 -3.46 0.09 -15.00
CA LEU A 59 -4.72 -0.29 -15.61
C LEU A 59 -5.02 0.68 -16.75
N PRO A 60 -5.18 0.21 -18.00
CA PRO A 60 -5.33 1.08 -19.17
C PRO A 60 -6.51 2.04 -19.09
N ASP A 61 -7.60 1.62 -18.44
CA ASP A 61 -8.77 2.42 -18.17
C ASP A 61 -8.46 3.58 -17.20
N ILE A 62 -7.77 3.33 -16.10
CA ILE A 62 -7.32 4.39 -15.18
C ILE A 62 -6.33 5.33 -15.87
N VAL A 63 -5.38 4.80 -16.65
CA VAL A 63 -4.42 5.63 -17.40
C VAL A 63 -5.14 6.50 -18.43
N SER A 64 -6.10 5.95 -19.16
CA SER A 64 -6.90 6.69 -20.14
C SER A 64 -7.76 7.75 -19.47
N TRP A 65 -8.37 7.41 -18.34
CA TRP A 65 -9.13 8.34 -17.53
C TRP A 65 -8.25 9.49 -17.01
N LEU A 66 -7.08 9.22 -16.44
CA LEU A 66 -6.15 10.25 -15.98
C LEU A 66 -5.73 11.20 -17.13
N LYS A 67 -5.52 10.66 -18.35
CA LYS A 67 -5.22 11.47 -19.52
C LYS A 67 -6.41 12.32 -19.99
N SER A 68 -7.63 11.91 -19.72
CA SER A 68 -8.86 12.63 -20.09
C SER A 68 -9.24 13.73 -19.11
N ILE A 69 -8.70 13.71 -17.89
CA ILE A 69 -8.99 14.72 -16.89
C ILE A 69 -8.50 16.08 -17.39
N LYS A 70 -9.45 16.98 -17.64
CA LYS A 70 -9.14 18.41 -17.82
C LYS A 70 -9.00 19.02 -16.45
N VAL A 71 -7.80 19.49 -16.13
CA VAL A 71 -7.52 20.16 -14.87
C VAL A 71 -7.74 21.65 -15.08
N ASP A 72 -8.86 22.17 -14.58
CA ASP A 72 -8.94 23.58 -14.27
C ASP A 72 -8.24 23.84 -12.94
N MET A 73 -7.06 24.46 -13.00
CA MET A 73 -6.24 24.71 -11.81
C MET A 73 -6.93 25.61 -10.80
N TYR A 74 -7.80 26.51 -11.26
CA TYR A 74 -8.55 27.38 -10.38
C TYR A 74 -9.64 26.59 -9.63
N GLU A 75 -10.45 25.83 -10.35
CA GLU A 75 -11.48 24.95 -9.77
C GLU A 75 -10.87 23.96 -8.77
N PHE A 76 -9.77 23.31 -9.14
CA PHE A 76 -9.10 22.35 -8.26
C PHE A 76 -8.54 22.98 -6.98
N ASN A 77 -8.05 24.21 -7.04
CA ASN A 77 -7.51 24.89 -5.87
C ASN A 77 -8.60 25.45 -4.94
N HIS A 78 -9.81 25.69 -5.46
CA HIS A 78 -10.91 26.32 -4.74
C HIS A 78 -12.07 25.38 -4.44
N SER A 79 -11.99 24.12 -4.91
CA SER A 79 -13.00 23.11 -4.54
C SER A 79 -12.97 22.85 -3.04
N GLU A 80 -14.14 23.01 -2.41
CA GLU A 80 -14.37 22.67 -1.01
C GLU A 80 -15.00 21.28 -0.86
N ASP A 81 -15.17 20.56 -1.97
CA ASP A 81 -15.78 19.25 -1.99
C ASP A 81 -14.99 18.25 -1.13
N LYS A 82 -15.65 17.71 -0.12
CA LYS A 82 -15.09 16.66 0.75
C LYS A 82 -15.38 15.27 0.17
N ILE A 83 -14.48 14.32 0.44
CA ILE A 83 -14.75 12.91 0.16
C ILE A 83 -15.89 12.46 1.06
N GLN A 84 -16.91 11.87 0.45
CA GLN A 84 -18.07 11.38 1.19
C GLN A 84 -17.70 10.14 2.01
N SER A 85 -18.22 10.03 3.22
CA SER A 85 -18.01 8.84 4.07
C SER A 85 -18.49 7.54 3.39
N SER A 86 -19.52 7.62 2.54
CA SER A 86 -20.03 6.51 1.74
C SER A 86 -19.05 5.98 0.69
N SER A 87 -18.06 6.79 0.29
CA SER A 87 -16.99 6.37 -0.63
C SER A 87 -15.86 5.63 0.08
N LEU A 88 -15.91 5.53 1.41
CA LEU A 88 -14.88 4.90 2.24
C LEU A 88 -15.26 3.46 2.61
N PRO A 89 -14.26 2.63 2.94
CA PRO A 89 -14.53 1.26 3.31
C PRO A 89 -15.23 1.16 4.67
N ASP A 90 -16.22 0.28 4.75
CA ASP A 90 -16.81 -0.10 6.03
C ASP A 90 -15.87 -1.04 6.80
N ILE A 91 -14.98 -0.46 7.56
CA ILE A 91 -14.03 -1.17 8.43
C ILE A 91 -14.33 -1.03 9.93
N GLY A 92 -15.52 -0.55 10.29
CA GLY A 92 -15.90 -0.32 11.69
C GLY A 92 -15.46 1.05 12.23
N MET A 93 -15.04 1.96 11.36
CA MET A 93 -14.74 3.35 11.73
C MET A 93 -16.00 4.20 11.69
N HIS A 94 -16.14 5.11 12.64
CA HIS A 94 -17.17 6.16 12.65
C HIS A 94 -16.67 7.38 11.88
N TRP A 95 -16.67 7.30 10.54
CA TRP A 95 -16.07 8.32 9.66
C TRP A 95 -16.64 9.73 9.84
N ASP A 96 -17.84 9.87 10.35
CA ASP A 96 -18.51 11.13 10.69
C ASP A 96 -17.86 11.88 11.87
N GLU A 97 -17.06 11.19 12.68
CA GLU A 97 -16.26 11.79 13.75
C GLU A 97 -14.94 12.40 13.25
N TYR A 98 -14.60 12.24 11.97
CA TYR A 98 -13.32 12.64 11.41
C TYR A 98 -13.48 13.73 10.35
N GLU A 99 -12.54 14.66 10.34
CA GLU A 99 -12.38 15.61 9.25
C GLU A 99 -11.38 15.08 8.23
N CYS A 100 -11.79 15.08 6.95
CA CYS A 100 -10.95 14.66 5.84
C CYS A 100 -10.14 15.84 5.31
N GLU A 101 -8.83 15.69 5.25
CA GLU A 101 -7.90 16.69 4.75
C GLU A 101 -7.02 16.15 3.63
N PRO A 102 -6.62 17.01 2.67
CA PRO A 102 -5.60 16.65 1.68
C PRO A 102 -4.27 16.29 2.35
N MET A 103 -3.68 15.20 1.92
CA MET A 103 -2.39 14.73 2.40
C MET A 103 -1.34 14.79 1.28
N SER A 104 -0.18 15.36 1.56
CA SER A 104 0.94 15.38 0.60
C SER A 104 1.70 14.05 0.59
N ALA A 105 1.86 13.42 1.74
CA ALA A 105 2.44 12.08 1.89
C ALA A 105 2.12 11.53 3.29
N THR A 106 1.98 10.20 3.41
CA THR A 106 1.76 9.54 4.72
C THR A 106 2.77 9.97 5.78
N VAL A 107 4.06 10.11 5.38
CA VAL A 107 5.10 10.56 6.31
C VAL A 107 4.81 11.92 6.94
N HIS A 108 4.23 12.84 6.19
CA HIS A 108 3.88 14.16 6.72
C HIS A 108 2.79 14.04 7.78
N THR A 109 1.76 13.24 7.53
CA THR A 109 0.71 12.99 8.53
C THR A 109 1.25 12.31 9.78
N VAL A 110 2.18 11.36 9.64
CA VAL A 110 2.86 10.74 10.79
C VAL A 110 3.62 11.78 11.60
N LEU A 111 4.38 12.66 10.95
CA LEU A 111 5.13 13.72 11.64
C LEU A 111 4.20 14.74 12.32
N GLU A 112 3.09 15.12 11.68
CA GLU A 112 2.05 15.96 12.29
C GLU A 112 1.45 15.32 13.54
N PHE A 113 1.10 14.04 13.47
CA PHE A 113 0.58 13.28 14.60
C PHE A 113 1.57 13.22 15.75
N MET A 114 2.85 12.95 15.45
CA MET A 114 3.91 12.98 16.46
C MET A 114 4.08 14.38 17.08
N GLN A 115 3.95 15.44 16.29
CA GLN A 115 4.05 16.82 16.78
C GLN A 115 2.87 17.20 17.69
N GLN A 116 1.67 16.73 17.41
CA GLN A 116 0.51 16.93 18.30
C GLN A 116 0.71 16.26 19.67
N HIS A 117 1.43 15.15 19.68
CA HIS A 117 1.71 14.33 20.88
C HIS A 117 3.21 14.35 21.25
N ARG A 118 3.86 15.52 21.14
CA ARG A 118 5.30 15.67 21.37
C ARG A 118 5.79 15.27 22.76
N ASP A 119 4.89 15.14 23.71
CA ASP A 119 5.10 14.65 25.07
C ASP A 119 5.03 13.13 25.20
N ARG A 120 4.70 12.43 24.09
CA ARG A 120 4.57 10.97 24.05
C ARG A 120 5.69 10.33 23.24
N THR A 121 5.95 9.07 23.50
CA THR A 121 6.95 8.26 22.81
C THR A 121 6.34 7.58 21.58
N PRO A 122 6.79 7.87 20.33
CA PRO A 122 6.34 7.14 19.16
C PRO A 122 6.79 5.69 19.18
N VAL A 123 5.83 4.76 19.09
CA VAL A 123 6.08 3.32 19.08
C VAL A 123 5.44 2.65 17.88
N VAL A 124 6.06 1.55 17.45
CA VAL A 124 5.54 0.65 16.41
C VAL A 124 5.65 -0.80 16.87
N LEU A 125 4.84 -1.66 16.26
CA LEU A 125 5.00 -3.10 16.44
C LEU A 125 6.25 -3.61 15.70
N LYS A 126 6.83 -4.70 16.16
CA LYS A 126 7.87 -5.43 15.45
C LYS A 126 7.38 -5.80 14.04
N ASN A 127 8.24 -5.62 13.04
CA ASN A 127 7.97 -5.87 11.62
C ASN A 127 6.93 -4.91 10.99
N GLU A 128 6.67 -3.77 11.61
CA GLU A 128 5.90 -2.70 10.99
C GLU A 128 6.64 -2.13 9.77
N TYR A 129 5.97 -1.32 8.97
CA TYR A 129 6.55 -0.67 7.81
C TYR A 129 7.88 0.02 8.17
N TRP A 130 8.94 -0.29 7.42
CA TRP A 130 10.31 0.13 7.75
C TRP A 130 10.46 1.64 7.98
N TYR A 131 9.65 2.44 7.28
CA TYR A 131 9.69 3.89 7.44
C TYR A 131 9.05 4.33 8.76
N HIS A 132 7.95 3.69 9.17
CA HIS A 132 7.36 3.89 10.49
C HIS A 132 8.35 3.49 11.60
N GLN A 133 9.07 2.39 11.41
CA GLN A 133 10.12 1.97 12.35
C GLN A 133 11.25 3.00 12.47
N LYS A 134 11.60 3.71 11.38
CA LYS A 134 12.62 4.77 11.41
C LYS A 134 12.15 6.04 12.13
N LEU A 135 10.86 6.32 12.09
CA LEU A 135 10.28 7.48 12.78
C LEU A 135 9.99 7.17 14.26
N ALA A 136 9.71 5.92 14.59
CA ALA A 136 9.46 5.49 15.95
C ALA A 136 10.74 5.55 16.80
N GLN A 137 10.57 5.88 18.06
CA GLN A 137 11.66 5.82 19.04
C GLN A 137 11.82 4.42 19.63
N ARG A 138 10.75 3.62 19.61
CA ARG A 138 10.73 2.29 20.22
C ARG A 138 9.89 1.31 19.38
N THR A 139 10.40 0.09 19.28
CA THR A 139 9.66 -1.06 18.71
C THR A 139 9.21 -1.94 19.85
N ILE A 140 7.94 -2.36 19.82
CA ILE A 140 7.36 -3.27 20.83
C ILE A 140 7.08 -4.64 20.22
N GLU A 141 7.27 -5.70 21.00
CA GLU A 141 6.96 -7.07 20.62
C GLU A 141 5.67 -7.58 21.25
N LYS A 142 5.31 -7.04 22.40
CA LYS A 142 4.14 -7.44 23.19
C LYS A 142 3.30 -6.21 23.55
N LEU A 143 2.00 -6.40 23.69
CA LEU A 143 1.09 -5.33 24.11
C LEU A 143 1.36 -4.83 25.52
N ASP A 144 1.85 -5.69 26.39
CA ASP A 144 2.22 -5.34 27.75
C ASP A 144 3.40 -4.34 27.81
N ASP A 145 4.12 -4.16 26.69
CA ASP A 145 5.18 -3.16 26.55
C ASP A 145 4.63 -1.75 26.27
N LEU A 146 3.32 -1.59 25.96
CA LEU A 146 2.68 -0.29 25.77
C LEU A 146 2.48 0.42 27.11
N SER A 147 2.71 1.73 27.12
CA SER A 147 2.45 2.59 28.27
C SER A 147 1.55 3.76 27.87
N LYS A 148 0.91 4.38 28.85
CA LYS A 148 0.08 5.59 28.62
C LYS A 148 0.85 6.77 28.01
N ASP A 149 2.18 6.77 28.11
CA ASP A 149 3.05 7.82 27.59
C ASP A 149 3.50 7.54 26.13
N ASP A 150 2.97 6.49 25.52
CA ASP A 150 3.23 6.15 24.13
C ASP A 150 2.19 6.77 23.18
N LEU A 151 2.56 6.82 21.91
CA LEU A 151 1.65 6.92 20.76
C LEU A 151 1.98 5.81 19.78
N LEU A 152 0.95 5.20 19.18
CA LEU A 152 1.13 4.03 18.32
C LEU A 152 0.90 4.39 16.84
N ILE A 153 1.82 3.94 15.97
CA ILE A 153 1.65 3.96 14.50
C ILE A 153 1.44 2.52 14.04
N LEU A 154 0.33 2.24 13.37
CA LEU A 154 -0.11 0.90 13.01
C LEU A 154 -0.60 0.84 11.57
N SER A 155 -0.06 -0.07 10.75
CA SER A 155 -0.59 -0.35 9.42
C SER A 155 -1.73 -1.37 9.45
N VAL A 156 -2.79 -1.11 8.69
CA VAL A 156 -3.94 -2.03 8.53
C VAL A 156 -4.31 -2.14 7.06
N PRO A 157 -4.16 -3.32 6.40
CA PRO A 157 -3.58 -4.56 6.92
C PRO A 157 -2.10 -4.40 7.32
N PHE A 158 -1.64 -5.29 8.20
CA PHE A 158 -0.31 -5.20 8.78
C PHE A 158 0.78 -5.41 7.73
N TYR A 159 1.79 -4.55 7.72
CA TYR A 159 2.78 -4.49 6.64
C TYR A 159 3.55 -5.80 6.41
N SER A 160 3.94 -6.50 7.47
CA SER A 160 4.85 -7.65 7.35
C SER A 160 4.28 -8.83 6.55
N ASN A 161 2.97 -8.96 6.48
CA ASN A 161 2.30 -10.06 5.80
C ASN A 161 1.09 -9.62 4.97
N PHE A 162 0.74 -8.34 4.98
CA PHE A 162 -0.44 -7.73 4.35
C PHE A 162 -1.78 -8.38 4.74
N LYS A 163 -1.82 -8.99 5.93
CA LYS A 163 -3.02 -9.56 6.53
C LYS A 163 -3.47 -8.70 7.69
N ASN A 164 -4.73 -8.85 8.07
CA ASN A 164 -5.15 -8.28 9.33
C ASN A 164 -4.31 -8.90 10.45
N HIS A 165 -3.75 -8.06 11.29
CA HIS A 165 -3.08 -8.54 12.48
C HIS A 165 -4.14 -9.21 13.37
N GLY A 166 -4.00 -10.51 13.67
CA GLY A 166 -4.98 -11.25 14.46
C GLY A 166 -5.28 -10.62 15.83
N PHE A 167 -4.43 -9.67 16.24
CA PHE A 167 -4.56 -8.92 17.49
C PHE A 167 -5.00 -7.46 17.28
N VAL A 168 -5.34 -7.00 16.06
CA VAL A 168 -5.61 -5.57 15.83
C VAL A 168 -6.68 -5.02 16.78
N ASN A 169 -7.77 -5.73 16.97
CA ASN A 169 -8.82 -5.31 17.90
C ASN A 169 -8.37 -5.35 19.37
N LYS A 170 -7.51 -6.30 19.73
CA LYS A 170 -6.90 -6.33 21.05
C LYS A 170 -5.91 -5.17 21.24
N ILE A 171 -5.13 -4.83 20.20
CA ILE A 171 -4.25 -3.66 20.22
C ILE A 171 -5.07 -2.39 20.47
N LEU A 172 -6.14 -2.18 19.68
CA LEU A 172 -7.01 -1.01 19.83
C LEU A 172 -7.72 -0.96 21.17
N SER A 173 -8.22 -2.12 21.69
CA SER A 173 -8.79 -2.20 23.03
C SER A 173 -7.78 -1.78 24.09
N THR A 174 -6.58 -2.34 24.06
CA THR A 174 -5.51 -1.97 24.99
C THR A 174 -5.17 -0.48 24.90
N CYS A 175 -5.01 0.06 23.69
CA CYS A 175 -4.74 1.49 23.48
C CYS A 175 -5.86 2.37 24.04
N THR A 176 -7.14 1.98 23.85
CA THR A 176 -8.29 2.69 24.41
C THR A 176 -8.26 2.66 25.94
N GLU A 177 -8.03 1.49 26.54
CA GLU A 177 -8.02 1.29 28.00
C GLU A 177 -6.95 2.12 28.70
N ILE A 178 -5.74 2.22 28.11
CA ILE A 178 -4.62 2.95 28.71
C ILE A 178 -4.44 4.38 28.16
N GLY A 179 -5.28 4.80 27.22
CA GLY A 179 -5.26 6.16 26.66
C GLY A 179 -4.09 6.43 25.71
N VAL A 180 -3.68 5.43 24.92
CA VAL A 180 -2.66 5.57 23.87
C VAL A 180 -3.32 6.01 22.57
N PRO A 181 -3.00 7.18 22.01
CA PRO A 181 -3.50 7.60 20.71
C PRO A 181 -2.87 6.78 19.59
N VAL A 182 -3.68 6.48 18.56
CA VAL A 182 -3.29 5.61 17.45
C VAL A 182 -3.43 6.34 16.12
N LEU A 183 -2.39 6.24 15.28
CA LEU A 183 -2.47 6.53 13.85
C LEU A 183 -2.58 5.21 13.10
N LEU A 184 -3.61 5.08 12.25
CA LEU A 184 -3.76 3.97 11.32
C LEU A 184 -3.26 4.34 9.92
N ASP A 185 -2.36 3.55 9.34
CA ASP A 185 -2.00 3.62 7.93
C ASP A 185 -2.74 2.54 7.14
N ILE A 186 -3.72 2.95 6.32
CA ILE A 186 -4.57 2.06 5.54
C ILE A 186 -4.20 2.00 4.06
N ILE A 187 -2.97 2.31 3.70
CA ILE A 187 -2.51 2.38 2.29
C ILE A 187 -2.76 1.09 1.49
N TRP A 188 -2.75 -0.07 2.15
CA TRP A 188 -2.95 -1.37 1.52
C TRP A 188 -4.39 -1.88 1.55
N LEU A 189 -5.24 -1.22 2.32
CA LEU A 189 -6.62 -1.65 2.52
C LEU A 189 -7.42 -1.79 1.20
N PRO A 190 -7.30 -0.88 0.21
CA PRO A 190 -8.03 -1.02 -1.04
C PRO A 190 -7.65 -2.23 -1.87
N LEU A 191 -6.50 -2.84 -1.59
CA LEU A 191 -5.90 -3.91 -2.38
C LEU A 191 -6.03 -5.29 -1.72
N THR A 192 -6.47 -5.35 -0.47
CA THR A 192 -6.70 -6.63 0.23
C THR A 192 -8.08 -7.21 -0.07
N LYS A 193 -8.12 -8.54 -0.17
CA LYS A 193 -9.37 -9.32 -0.24
C LYS A 193 -9.92 -9.61 1.16
N GLU A 194 -9.12 -9.42 2.17
CA GLU A 194 -9.50 -9.66 3.55
C GLU A 194 -10.55 -8.65 4.01
N VAL A 195 -11.59 -9.15 4.67
CA VAL A 195 -12.60 -8.32 5.30
C VAL A 195 -12.08 -7.86 6.66
N ILE A 196 -11.74 -6.60 6.76
CA ILE A 196 -11.25 -6.00 7.99
C ILE A 196 -12.43 -5.32 8.70
N LYS A 197 -12.62 -5.67 9.97
CA LYS A 197 -13.59 -5.03 10.87
C LYS A 197 -12.88 -4.69 12.17
N LEU A 198 -12.73 -3.38 12.39
CA LEU A 198 -12.10 -2.83 13.58
C LEU A 198 -13.18 -2.63 14.67
N ALA A 199 -12.75 -2.83 15.90
CA ALA A 199 -13.50 -2.50 17.11
C ALA A 199 -12.61 -1.67 18.03
N HIS A 200 -13.19 -0.99 19.01
CA HIS A 200 -12.46 -0.12 19.95
C HIS A 200 -11.68 1.00 19.26
N THR A 201 -12.31 1.65 18.28
CA THR A 201 -11.66 2.68 17.45
C THR A 201 -11.57 4.05 18.12
N ASP A 202 -12.00 4.18 19.37
CA ASP A 202 -11.99 5.45 20.12
C ASP A 202 -10.59 6.05 20.29
N CYS A 203 -9.57 5.19 20.39
CA CYS A 203 -8.17 5.60 20.48
C CYS A 203 -7.58 6.05 19.14
N VAL A 204 -8.26 5.78 18.02
CA VAL A 204 -7.78 6.18 16.68
C VAL A 204 -8.03 7.67 16.49
N GLU A 205 -6.99 8.44 16.41
CA GLU A 205 -7.07 9.89 16.21
C GLU A 205 -6.81 10.30 14.77
N VAL A 206 -6.05 9.48 14.04
CA VAL A 206 -5.69 9.76 12.64
C VAL A 206 -5.74 8.49 11.81
N VAL A 207 -6.31 8.60 10.61
CA VAL A 207 -6.22 7.55 9.58
C VAL A 207 -5.58 8.13 8.33
N THR A 208 -4.47 7.55 7.87
CA THR A 208 -3.81 7.97 6.64
C THR A 208 -4.15 7.04 5.48
N HIS A 209 -4.46 7.62 4.33
CA HIS A 209 -4.76 6.88 3.12
C HIS A 209 -4.02 7.46 1.92
N SER A 210 -2.88 6.89 1.59
CA SER A 210 -2.17 7.24 0.36
C SER A 210 -2.74 6.51 -0.85
N MET A 211 -3.07 7.25 -1.89
CA MET A 211 -3.56 6.70 -3.16
C MET A 211 -2.46 6.17 -4.08
N SER A 212 -1.21 6.23 -3.65
CA SER A 212 -0.03 5.85 -4.47
C SER A 212 0.01 4.37 -4.87
N LYS A 213 -0.84 3.52 -4.26
CA LYS A 213 -0.96 2.11 -4.62
C LYS A 213 -2.13 1.81 -5.55
N MET A 214 -3.10 2.71 -5.63
CA MET A 214 -4.28 2.60 -6.49
C MET A 214 -4.13 3.37 -7.79
N LEU A 215 -3.44 4.51 -7.76
CA LEU A 215 -3.25 5.36 -8.94
C LEU A 215 -1.84 5.20 -9.53
N PRO A 216 -1.70 5.10 -10.86
CA PRO A 216 -0.40 5.00 -11.54
C PRO A 216 0.35 6.34 -11.55
N MET A 217 0.49 6.94 -10.38
CA MET A 217 1.07 8.26 -10.15
C MET A 217 2.34 8.16 -9.30
N ALA A 218 3.24 7.24 -9.66
CA ALA A 218 4.41 6.88 -8.85
C ALA A 218 5.32 8.06 -8.45
N GLY A 219 5.29 9.16 -9.18
CA GLY A 219 6.04 10.38 -8.85
C GLY A 219 5.24 11.43 -8.08
N MET A 220 3.91 11.28 -8.01
CA MET A 220 3.02 12.24 -7.36
C MET A 220 2.45 11.58 -6.10
N LYS A 221 3.06 11.87 -4.97
CA LYS A 221 2.56 11.40 -3.68
C LYS A 221 1.36 12.24 -3.27
N GLY A 222 0.42 11.60 -2.60
CA GLY A 222 -0.75 12.27 -2.07
C GLY A 222 -1.86 11.28 -1.72
N GLY A 223 -2.91 11.81 -1.20
CA GLY A 223 -4.07 11.08 -0.71
C GLY A 223 -4.84 11.96 0.25
N PHE A 224 -5.35 11.34 1.29
CA PHE A 224 -6.12 12.04 2.32
C PHE A 224 -5.83 11.47 3.70
N ALA A 225 -5.96 12.33 4.70
CA ALA A 225 -5.90 11.98 6.11
C ALA A 225 -7.23 12.32 6.76
N TYR A 226 -7.67 11.48 7.66
CA TYR A 226 -8.86 11.67 8.49
C TYR A 226 -8.39 11.95 9.90
N TRP A 227 -8.75 13.11 10.42
CA TRP A 227 -8.36 13.59 11.73
C TRP A 227 -9.56 13.69 12.65
N LYS A 228 -9.51 13.07 13.81
CA LYS A 228 -10.53 13.24 14.85
C LYS A 228 -10.47 14.66 15.45
N LYS A 229 -9.25 15.21 15.54
CA LYS A 229 -8.97 16.59 15.93
C LYS A 229 -7.92 17.16 14.97
N PRO A 230 -8.33 17.82 13.89
CA PRO A 230 -7.40 18.36 12.92
C PRO A 230 -6.49 19.41 13.53
N VAL A 231 -5.26 19.45 13.08
CA VAL A 231 -4.29 20.49 13.44
C VAL A 231 -4.72 21.81 12.81
N SER A 232 -4.71 22.90 13.57
CA SER A 232 -4.96 24.21 12.94
C SER A 232 -3.89 24.51 11.90
N LYS A 233 -4.26 25.26 10.86
CA LYS A 233 -3.32 25.59 9.76
C LYS A 233 -2.06 26.34 10.27
N GLU A 234 -2.21 27.09 11.35
CA GLU A 234 -1.13 27.86 11.99
C GLU A 234 -0.16 26.93 12.74
N GLN A 235 -0.61 25.78 13.19
CA GLN A 235 0.16 24.81 13.96
C GLN A 235 0.70 23.67 13.10
N SER A 236 0.14 23.48 11.91
CA SER A 236 0.55 22.41 11.01
C SER A 236 1.95 22.62 10.47
N LEU A 237 2.75 21.56 10.47
CA LEU A 237 4.05 21.52 9.79
C LEU A 237 3.92 21.50 8.26
N TYR A 238 2.77 21.04 7.76
CA TYR A 238 2.48 20.85 6.35
C TYR A 238 1.10 21.41 5.97
N PRO A 239 0.88 22.74 6.15
CA PRO A 239 -0.44 23.36 6.04
C PRO A 239 -1.04 23.32 4.63
N LEU A 240 -0.23 22.96 3.64
CA LEU A 240 -0.61 22.91 2.23
C LEU A 240 -0.57 21.49 1.72
N GLY A 241 -1.62 20.73 2.05
CA GLY A 241 -1.86 19.44 1.40
C GLY A 241 -1.99 19.62 -0.11
N ASN A 242 -1.64 18.59 -0.89
CA ASN A 242 -1.75 18.64 -2.34
C ASN A 242 -3.21 18.54 -2.78
N LYS A 243 -3.91 19.68 -2.83
CA LYS A 243 -5.33 19.76 -3.22
C LYS A 243 -5.58 19.19 -4.61
N LEU A 244 -4.65 19.37 -5.56
CA LEU A 244 -4.78 18.79 -6.90
C LEU A 244 -4.86 17.25 -6.82
N ILE A 245 -3.92 16.64 -6.11
CA ILE A 245 -3.92 15.19 -5.95
C ILE A 245 -5.15 14.73 -5.16
N TYR A 246 -5.56 15.46 -4.13
CA TYR A 246 -6.77 15.17 -3.37
C TYR A 246 -8.01 15.14 -4.28
N ASN A 247 -8.20 16.12 -5.15
CA ASN A 247 -9.32 16.17 -6.08
C ASN A 247 -9.27 15.05 -7.12
N ILE A 248 -8.07 14.69 -7.61
CA ILE A 248 -7.92 13.52 -8.48
C ILE A 248 -8.31 12.24 -7.72
N CYS A 249 -7.89 12.09 -6.47
CA CYS A 249 -8.24 10.94 -5.64
C CYS A 249 -9.75 10.88 -5.38
N LYS A 250 -10.39 12.02 -5.09
CA LYS A 250 -11.85 12.10 -4.91
C LYS A 250 -12.57 11.67 -6.19
N ARG A 251 -12.24 12.25 -7.35
CA ARG A 251 -12.82 11.87 -8.64
C ARG A 251 -12.60 10.38 -8.96
N TYR A 252 -11.44 9.84 -8.61
CA TYR A 252 -11.19 8.41 -8.77
C TYR A 252 -12.15 7.56 -7.92
N LEU A 253 -12.36 7.92 -6.66
CA LEU A 253 -13.29 7.19 -5.78
C LEU A 253 -14.72 7.27 -6.27
N ASP A 254 -15.15 8.44 -6.78
CA ASP A 254 -16.47 8.66 -7.33
C ASP A 254 -16.71 7.87 -8.62
N GLU A 255 -15.69 7.77 -9.50
CA GLU A 255 -15.79 7.11 -10.82
C GLU A 255 -15.64 5.58 -10.72
N PHE A 256 -14.66 5.11 -9.95
CA PHE A 256 -14.27 3.69 -9.94
C PHE A 256 -14.61 2.98 -8.64
N GLY A 257 -14.73 3.71 -7.53
CA GLY A 257 -14.93 3.14 -6.20
C GLY A 257 -13.64 2.64 -5.55
N TYR A 258 -13.75 2.35 -4.25
CA TYR A 258 -12.62 2.06 -3.37
C TYR A 258 -11.84 0.80 -3.74
N HIS A 259 -12.52 -0.25 -4.18
CA HIS A 259 -11.94 -1.57 -4.42
C HIS A 259 -11.72 -1.90 -5.89
N TYR A 260 -11.90 -0.94 -6.79
CA TYR A 260 -11.83 -1.16 -8.23
C TYR A 260 -10.56 -1.88 -8.67
N VAL A 261 -9.39 -1.40 -8.24
CA VAL A 261 -8.09 -2.01 -8.60
C VAL A 261 -8.01 -3.45 -8.12
N ARG A 262 -8.41 -3.72 -6.88
CA ARG A 262 -8.44 -5.08 -6.32
C ARG A 262 -9.30 -6.01 -7.18
N ASP A 263 -10.51 -5.60 -7.47
CA ASP A 263 -11.49 -6.43 -8.17
C ASP A 263 -11.05 -6.71 -9.62
N ARG A 264 -10.35 -5.77 -10.24
CA ARG A 264 -9.75 -5.95 -11.56
C ARG A 264 -8.58 -6.93 -11.56
N PHE A 265 -7.82 -7.02 -10.46
CA PHE A 265 -6.63 -7.87 -10.40
C PHE A 265 -6.87 -9.30 -9.92
N ILE A 266 -7.92 -9.56 -9.16
CA ILE A 266 -8.22 -10.90 -8.62
C ILE A 266 -8.23 -12.00 -9.70
N PRO A 267 -8.88 -11.85 -10.86
CA PRO A 267 -8.86 -12.88 -11.90
C PRO A 267 -7.45 -13.19 -12.42
N TYR A 268 -6.62 -12.16 -12.58
CA TYR A 268 -5.24 -12.29 -13.04
C TYR A 268 -4.34 -12.91 -11.96
N GLN A 269 -4.52 -12.53 -10.69
CA GLN A 269 -3.84 -13.14 -9.57
C GLN A 269 -4.10 -14.65 -9.56
N ASN A 270 -5.35 -15.07 -9.63
CA ASN A 270 -5.73 -16.49 -9.63
C ASN A 270 -5.09 -17.23 -10.81
N LYS A 271 -5.13 -16.64 -12.01
CA LYS A 271 -4.48 -17.20 -13.21
C LYS A 271 -2.99 -17.40 -13.00
N TRP A 272 -2.27 -16.38 -12.57
CA TRP A 272 -0.83 -16.44 -12.45
C TRP A 272 -0.35 -17.26 -11.27
N CYS A 273 -1.05 -17.25 -10.14
CA CYS A 273 -0.79 -18.19 -9.04
C CYS A 273 -0.90 -19.64 -9.50
N LYS A 274 -1.96 -19.97 -10.27
CA LYS A 274 -2.13 -21.32 -10.84
C LYS A 274 -0.99 -21.67 -11.82
N ILE A 275 -0.56 -20.74 -12.67
CA ILE A 275 0.54 -20.95 -13.63
C ILE A 275 1.85 -21.22 -12.88
N PHE A 276 2.14 -20.44 -11.83
CA PHE A 276 3.36 -20.61 -11.04
C PHE A 276 3.30 -21.74 -10.03
N GLY A 277 2.13 -22.32 -9.76
CA GLY A 277 1.94 -23.38 -8.75
C GLY A 277 2.09 -22.87 -7.31
N ILE A 278 1.68 -21.63 -7.07
CA ILE A 278 1.75 -20.96 -5.77
C ILE A 278 0.33 -20.63 -5.28
N ASP A 279 0.20 -20.35 -3.98
CA ASP A 279 -1.06 -19.99 -3.38
C ASP A 279 -1.41 -18.51 -3.61
N THR A 280 -2.71 -18.19 -3.69
CA THR A 280 -3.16 -16.81 -3.71
C THR A 280 -2.96 -16.17 -2.34
N HIS A 281 -2.58 -14.89 -2.32
CA HIS A 281 -2.51 -14.09 -1.11
C HIS A 281 -3.71 -13.14 -1.01
N ASP A 282 -4.00 -12.62 0.19
CA ASP A 282 -5.09 -11.65 0.38
C ASP A 282 -4.81 -10.33 -0.33
N LEU A 283 -3.56 -9.88 -0.39
CA LEU A 283 -3.19 -8.76 -1.24
C LEU A 283 -3.22 -9.18 -2.71
N CYS A 284 -4.03 -8.50 -3.54
CA CYS A 284 -4.32 -8.89 -4.93
C CYS A 284 -3.13 -8.88 -5.90
N TYR A 285 -1.98 -8.35 -5.48
CA TYR A 285 -0.77 -8.22 -6.31
C TYR A 285 0.26 -9.32 -6.11
N VAL A 286 0.09 -10.19 -5.13
CA VAL A 286 1.10 -11.18 -4.75
C VAL A 286 0.52 -12.58 -4.64
N GLY A 287 1.38 -13.58 -4.80
CA GLY A 287 1.12 -14.96 -4.42
C GLY A 287 2.01 -15.37 -3.24
N SER A 288 1.56 -16.32 -2.46
CA SER A 288 2.33 -16.94 -1.37
C SER A 288 3.10 -18.13 -1.90
N ILE A 289 4.42 -18.17 -1.66
CA ILE A 289 5.29 -19.24 -2.12
C ILE A 289 5.34 -20.33 -1.05
N PRO A 290 4.92 -21.58 -1.36
CA PRO A 290 5.09 -22.70 -0.47
C PRO A 290 6.57 -22.98 -0.20
N LYS A 291 6.91 -23.42 1.01
CA LYS A 291 8.29 -23.78 1.39
C LYS A 291 8.85 -24.87 0.47
N GLY A 292 10.06 -24.65 -0.02
CA GLY A 292 10.74 -25.56 -0.94
C GLY A 292 10.29 -25.43 -2.40
N HIS A 293 9.46 -24.45 -2.72
CA HIS A 293 9.07 -24.17 -4.09
C HIS A 293 10.25 -23.59 -4.89
N TRP A 294 10.35 -23.96 -6.18
CA TRP A 294 11.46 -23.55 -7.06
C TRP A 294 11.65 -22.03 -7.17
N LEU A 295 10.58 -21.23 -7.07
CA LEU A 295 10.65 -19.76 -7.08
C LEU A 295 11.50 -19.21 -5.93
N GLU A 296 11.68 -19.94 -4.84
CA GLU A 296 12.52 -19.50 -3.72
C GLU A 296 13.98 -19.27 -4.12
N THR A 297 14.44 -19.97 -5.15
CA THR A 297 15.82 -19.93 -5.66
C THR A 297 16.01 -19.05 -6.88
N GLU A 298 14.94 -18.79 -7.64
CA GLU A 298 14.97 -18.03 -8.91
C GLU A 298 14.75 -16.51 -8.77
N ASN A 299 14.59 -16.01 -7.70
CA ASN A 299 15.04 -14.83 -6.99
C ASN A 299 14.69 -13.40 -7.42
N LEU A 300 13.92 -13.08 -8.45
CA LEU A 300 13.81 -11.69 -8.92
C LEU A 300 12.58 -10.94 -8.43
N HIS A 301 11.49 -11.66 -8.14
CA HIS A 301 10.24 -11.10 -7.65
C HIS A 301 9.79 -11.72 -6.32
N VAL A 302 10.73 -12.43 -5.66
CA VAL A 302 10.51 -13.07 -4.36
C VAL A 302 10.96 -12.14 -3.26
N HIS A 303 10.12 -11.98 -2.27
CA HIS A 303 10.35 -11.07 -1.16
C HIS A 303 10.13 -11.80 0.16
N ASP A 304 11.15 -11.74 1.00
CA ASP A 304 11.08 -12.23 2.38
C ASP A 304 10.45 -11.14 3.26
N PHE A 305 9.17 -11.30 3.61
CA PHE A 305 8.51 -10.40 4.55
C PHE A 305 8.71 -10.82 6.00
N ASN A 306 8.81 -12.12 6.24
CA ASN A 306 9.26 -12.71 7.49
C ASN A 306 9.77 -14.13 7.24
N ILE A 307 10.27 -14.79 8.29
CA ILE A 307 10.94 -16.10 8.22
C ILE A 307 10.06 -17.19 7.60
N ASP A 308 8.72 -17.05 7.67
CA ASP A 308 7.78 -18.11 7.30
C ASP A 308 7.03 -17.88 5.99
N ASN A 309 7.06 -16.67 5.43
CA ASN A 309 6.26 -16.32 4.26
C ASN A 309 7.07 -15.58 3.19
N LYS A 310 7.37 -16.29 2.12
CA LYS A 310 7.87 -15.68 0.90
C LYS A 310 6.71 -15.27 0.01
N LEU A 311 6.73 -14.04 -0.45
CA LEU A 311 5.72 -13.50 -1.35
C LEU A 311 6.31 -13.29 -2.73
N PHE A 312 5.53 -13.63 -3.75
CA PHE A 312 5.90 -13.44 -5.15
C PHE A 312 5.09 -12.31 -5.78
N ASN A 313 5.78 -11.31 -6.31
CA ASN A 313 5.15 -10.18 -6.96
C ASN A 313 4.62 -10.56 -8.34
N LEU A 314 3.32 -10.46 -8.54
CA LEU A 314 2.63 -10.82 -9.78
C LEU A 314 2.40 -9.65 -10.74
N VAL A 315 2.60 -8.40 -10.29
CA VAL A 315 2.28 -7.19 -11.08
C VAL A 315 2.89 -7.22 -12.49
N PRO A 316 4.19 -7.59 -12.71
CA PRO A 316 4.77 -7.59 -14.05
C PRO A 316 4.06 -8.52 -15.03
N TYR A 317 3.52 -9.64 -14.54
CA TYR A 317 2.81 -10.64 -15.36
C TYR A 317 1.38 -10.21 -15.64
N MET A 318 0.72 -9.66 -14.62
CA MET A 318 -0.67 -9.20 -14.70
C MET A 318 -0.82 -8.00 -15.63
N GLU A 319 0.10 -7.05 -15.60
CA GLU A 319 0.11 -5.89 -16.51
C GLU A 319 0.20 -6.32 -17.98
N ASN A 320 0.99 -7.33 -18.28
CA ASN A 320 1.12 -7.85 -19.65
C ASN A 320 -0.18 -8.48 -20.14
N ASP A 321 -0.89 -9.23 -19.29
CA ASP A 321 -2.18 -9.82 -19.66
C ASP A 321 -3.24 -8.76 -19.93
N ILE A 322 -3.31 -7.73 -19.11
CA ILE A 322 -4.29 -6.65 -19.26
C ILE A 322 -4.08 -5.91 -20.58
N VAL A 323 -2.83 -5.67 -20.96
CA VAL A 323 -2.49 -5.04 -22.24
C VAL A 323 -2.87 -5.95 -23.42
N LEU A 324 -2.55 -7.25 -23.34
CA LEU A 324 -2.86 -8.22 -24.39
C LEU A 324 -4.36 -8.41 -24.58
N THR A 325 -5.14 -8.47 -23.50
CA THR A 325 -6.60 -8.64 -23.57
C THR A 325 -7.24 -7.45 -24.28
N ARG A 326 -6.74 -6.24 -24.08
CA ARG A 326 -7.22 -5.04 -24.78
C ARG A 326 -6.92 -5.10 -26.28
N PHE A 327 -5.71 -5.51 -26.66
CA PHE A 327 -5.35 -5.66 -28.09
C PHE A 327 -6.22 -6.68 -28.83
N LEU A 328 -6.74 -7.70 -28.13
CA LEU A 328 -7.60 -8.72 -28.71
C LEU A 328 -9.09 -8.31 -28.76
N HIS A 329 -9.50 -7.30 -28.00
CA HIS A 329 -10.87 -6.77 -28.01
C HIS A 329 -11.04 -5.53 -28.89
N ASP A 330 -9.97 -4.78 -29.15
CA ASP A 330 -9.98 -3.56 -29.97
C ASP A 330 -9.68 -3.85 -31.48
N ASN A 331 -9.41 -5.11 -31.86
CA ASN A 331 -9.26 -5.64 -33.21
C ASN A 331 -10.24 -6.78 -33.49
#